data_0a6e5c6aefa0b889e093aaa103168178
#
_entry.id   0a6e5c6aefa0b889e093aaa103168178
#
_cell.length_a   1.000
_cell.length_b   1.000
_cell.length_c   1.000
_cell.angle_alpha   90.00
_cell.angle_beta   90.00
_cell.angle_gamma   90.00
#
_symmetry.space_group_name_H-M   'P 1'
#
loop_
_entity.id
_entity.type
_entity.pdbx_description
1 polymer ?
#
loop_
_entity_poly.entity_id
_entity_poly.type
_entity_poly.pdbx_seq_one_letter_code
_entity_poly.pdbx_strand_id
1 'polypeptide(L)'
;MNPGFDAFAMPPAALCAVLLDRLLGGVPRFHPLVGFGHVATGIEAKLNRRSLAGGIIAWLLAVGPWVALAFWLRPLAPFAVDVVLLYFALGAQSLCEHAEAIARPLREGRLEEARQRVGYVVSRETSGLDESGIAKAGVESVLENGNDAIFGTLFWFALLGGPGAVLFRLANTL
;
A
#
# COMPACT_ATOMS: atom_id res chain seq x y z
N MET A 1 5.15 29.24 14.39
CA MET A 1 4.96 27.80 14.62
C MET A 1 3.77 27.37 13.78
N ASN A 2 3.95 26.43 12.88
CA ASN A 2 2.90 26.01 11.95
C ASN A 2 1.96 25.07 12.73
N PRO A 3 0.68 25.38 12.97
CA PRO A 3 -0.21 24.64 13.86
C PRO A 3 -0.62 23.24 13.34
N GLY A 4 -0.04 22.78 12.25
CA GLY A 4 -0.38 21.51 11.61
C GLY A 4 0.67 20.40 11.70
N PHE A 5 1.85 20.65 12.28
CA PHE A 5 2.94 19.67 12.29
C PHE A 5 3.45 19.45 13.72
N ASP A 6 2.77 18.63 14.47
CA ASP A 6 3.18 18.27 15.83
C ASP A 6 4.02 16.98 15.78
N ALA A 7 5.35 17.15 15.67
CA ALA A 7 6.29 16.03 15.57
C ALA A 7 6.19 15.07 16.76
N PHE A 8 5.71 15.52 17.90
CA PHE A 8 5.49 14.68 19.08
C PHE A 8 4.23 13.82 19.01
N ALA A 9 3.24 14.21 18.18
CA ALA A 9 2.01 13.42 18.01
C ALA A 9 2.16 12.30 16.97
N MET A 10 3.16 12.36 16.11
CA MET A 10 3.38 11.39 15.02
C MET A 10 3.75 9.98 15.51
N PRO A 11 4.69 9.79 16.46
CA PRO A 11 5.03 8.45 16.94
C PRO A 11 3.83 7.70 17.56
N PRO A 12 3.02 8.30 18.45
CA PRO A 12 1.84 7.63 18.96
C PRO A 12 0.77 7.38 17.90
N ALA A 13 0.59 8.28 16.92
CA ALA A 13 -0.33 8.05 15.81
C ALA A 13 0.13 6.88 14.92
N ALA A 14 1.43 6.79 14.62
CA ALA A 14 2.01 5.66 13.89
C ALA A 14 1.81 4.35 14.64
N LEU A 15 2.07 4.32 15.95
CA LEU A 15 1.86 3.13 16.77
C LEU A 15 0.38 2.69 16.75
N CYS A 16 -0.56 3.62 16.93
CA CYS A 16 -1.98 3.32 16.87
C CYS A 16 -2.38 2.75 15.50
N ALA A 17 -1.91 3.35 14.41
CA ALA A 17 -2.22 2.87 13.05
C ALA A 17 -1.66 1.47 12.79
N VAL A 18 -0.42 1.19 13.19
CA VAL A 18 0.20 -0.14 13.08
C VAL A 18 -0.55 -1.19 13.92
N LEU A 19 -0.97 -0.82 15.14
CA LEU A 19 -1.77 -1.72 15.97
C LEU A 19 -3.15 -1.99 15.35
N LEU A 20 -3.80 -0.97 14.79
CA LEU A 20 -5.07 -1.14 14.07
C LEU A 20 -4.90 -2.05 12.84
N ASP A 21 -3.86 -1.85 12.01
CA ASP A 21 -3.57 -2.73 10.88
C ASP A 21 -3.38 -4.17 11.34
N ARG A 22 -2.66 -4.39 12.45
CA ARG A 22 -2.41 -5.72 12.99
C ARG A 22 -3.66 -6.40 13.57
N LEU A 23 -4.56 -5.64 14.20
CA LEU A 23 -5.75 -6.17 14.89
C LEU A 23 -6.95 -6.34 13.95
N LEU A 24 -7.16 -5.38 13.05
CA LEU A 24 -8.32 -5.36 12.16
C LEU A 24 -8.01 -5.99 10.80
N GLY A 25 -6.73 -6.02 10.42
CA GLY A 25 -6.33 -6.44 9.07
C GLY A 25 -6.76 -5.43 7.98
N GLY A 26 -6.57 -5.82 6.73
CA GLY A 26 -7.11 -5.06 5.60
C GLY A 26 -8.62 -5.26 5.47
N VAL A 27 -9.36 -4.21 5.09
CA VAL A 27 -10.80 -4.30 4.81
C VAL A 27 -11.01 -4.99 3.45
N PRO A 28 -11.45 -6.27 3.37
CA PRO A 28 -11.30 -7.07 2.14
C PRO A 28 -12.17 -6.59 0.97
N ARG A 29 -13.34 -5.99 1.24
CA ARG A 29 -14.36 -5.68 0.21
C ARG A 29 -14.50 -4.20 -0.14
N PHE A 30 -14.08 -3.28 0.72
CA PHE A 30 -14.26 -1.83 0.56
C PHE A 30 -12.99 -1.06 0.86
N HIS A 31 -11.82 -1.64 0.52
CA HIS A 31 -10.57 -0.93 0.74
C HIS A 31 -10.53 0.33 -0.15
N PRO A 32 -10.26 1.52 0.40
CA PRO A 32 -10.23 2.77 -0.38
C PRO A 32 -9.33 2.71 -1.61
N LEU A 33 -8.23 1.95 -1.56
CA LEU A 33 -7.32 1.74 -2.69
C LEU A 33 -7.96 1.01 -3.87
N VAL A 34 -8.93 0.13 -3.64
CA VAL A 34 -9.66 -0.54 -4.74
C VAL A 34 -10.52 0.49 -5.49
N GLY A 35 -11.24 1.33 -4.74
CA GLY A 35 -12.00 2.44 -5.32
C GLY A 35 -11.10 3.42 -6.09
N PHE A 36 -9.95 3.76 -5.51
CA PHE A 36 -8.94 4.58 -6.16
C PHE A 36 -8.46 3.94 -7.48
N GLY A 37 -8.14 2.64 -7.50
CA GLY A 37 -7.71 1.93 -8.71
C GLY A 37 -8.73 2.05 -9.86
N HIS A 38 -10.03 1.89 -9.57
CA HIS A 38 -11.08 2.07 -10.59
C HIS A 38 -11.14 3.50 -11.13
N VAL A 39 -11.01 4.51 -10.26
CA VAL A 39 -10.97 5.91 -10.68
C VAL A 39 -9.74 6.19 -11.53
N ALA A 40 -8.58 5.73 -11.10
CA ALA A 40 -7.31 5.91 -11.82
C ALA A 40 -7.34 5.27 -13.22
N THR A 41 -7.81 4.02 -13.33
CA THR A 41 -8.00 3.34 -14.62
C THR A 41 -8.95 4.12 -15.53
N GLY A 42 -10.03 4.68 -14.98
CA GLY A 42 -10.98 5.50 -15.75
C GLY A 42 -10.37 6.82 -16.26
N ILE A 43 -9.49 7.44 -15.47
CA ILE A 43 -8.75 8.65 -15.86
C ILE A 43 -7.72 8.30 -16.93
N GLU A 44 -6.95 7.23 -16.72
CA GLU A 44 -5.95 6.75 -17.66
C GLU A 44 -6.56 6.47 -19.03
N ALA A 45 -7.64 5.72 -19.10
CA ALA A 45 -8.32 5.38 -20.35
C ALA A 45 -8.73 6.62 -21.17
N LYS A 46 -9.02 7.74 -20.51
CA LYS A 46 -9.44 8.98 -21.17
C LYS A 46 -8.27 9.91 -21.54
N LEU A 47 -7.22 9.93 -20.73
CA LEU A 47 -6.15 10.93 -20.82
C LEU A 47 -4.81 10.36 -21.28
N ASN A 48 -4.61 9.05 -21.23
CA ASN A 48 -3.37 8.43 -21.68
C ASN A 48 -3.27 8.42 -23.19
N ARG A 49 -2.76 9.51 -23.75
CA ARG A 49 -2.44 9.66 -25.18
C ARG A 49 -1.00 9.23 -25.51
N ARG A 50 -0.37 8.39 -24.67
CA ARG A 50 1.05 7.98 -24.79
C ARG A 50 2.02 9.18 -24.85
N SER A 51 1.67 10.27 -24.17
CA SER A 51 2.52 11.46 -24.05
C SER A 51 2.87 11.70 -22.58
N LEU A 52 4.08 12.19 -22.33
CA LEU A 52 4.54 12.53 -20.98
C LEU A 52 3.59 13.53 -20.29
N ALA A 53 3.17 14.57 -21.01
CA ALA A 53 2.24 15.57 -20.48
C ALA A 53 0.89 14.94 -20.10
N GLY A 54 0.35 14.05 -20.94
CA GLY A 54 -0.88 13.32 -20.66
C GLY A 54 -0.76 12.44 -19.42
N GLY A 55 0.38 11.75 -19.25
CA GLY A 55 0.66 10.95 -18.07
C GLY A 55 0.75 11.78 -16.78
N ILE A 56 1.45 12.90 -16.81
CA ILE A 56 1.56 13.81 -15.65
C ILE A 56 0.17 14.36 -15.26
N ILE A 57 -0.62 14.80 -16.24
CA ILE A 57 -1.97 15.32 -15.96
C ILE A 57 -2.86 14.22 -15.40
N ALA A 58 -2.83 13.02 -15.97
CA ALA A 58 -3.61 11.90 -15.48
C ALA A 58 -3.22 11.53 -14.04
N TRP A 59 -1.92 11.50 -13.73
CA TRP A 59 -1.43 11.24 -12.38
C TRP A 59 -1.88 12.32 -11.39
N LEU A 60 -1.74 13.59 -11.74
CA LEU A 60 -2.17 14.70 -10.89
C LEU A 60 -3.68 14.66 -10.62
N LEU A 61 -4.49 14.32 -11.61
CA LEU A 61 -5.94 14.21 -11.47
C LEU A 61 -6.35 12.97 -10.67
N ALA A 62 -5.59 11.88 -10.75
CA ALA A 62 -5.85 10.67 -9.99
C ALA A 62 -5.47 10.85 -8.51
N VAL A 63 -4.27 11.33 -8.22
CA VAL A 63 -3.69 11.38 -6.85
C VAL A 63 -4.03 12.69 -6.15
N GLY A 64 -3.95 13.83 -6.86
CA GLY A 64 -4.04 15.19 -6.30
C GLY A 64 -5.28 15.43 -5.43
N PRO A 65 -6.50 15.10 -5.87
CA PRO A 65 -7.71 15.34 -5.09
C PRO A 65 -7.73 14.63 -3.72
N TRP A 66 -7.21 13.40 -3.67
CA TRP A 66 -7.17 12.62 -2.42
C TRP A 66 -6.15 13.17 -1.43
N VAL A 67 -4.99 13.58 -1.93
CA VAL A 67 -3.96 14.22 -1.11
C VAL A 67 -4.43 15.59 -0.62
N ALA A 68 -5.07 16.39 -1.49
CA ALA A 68 -5.66 17.67 -1.10
C ALA A 68 -6.74 17.49 -0.03
N LEU A 69 -7.61 16.49 -0.18
CA LEU A 69 -8.61 16.14 0.82
C LEU A 69 -7.96 15.74 2.15
N ALA A 70 -6.90 14.94 2.13
CA ALA A 70 -6.17 14.54 3.33
C ALA A 70 -5.57 15.75 4.07
N PHE A 71 -4.96 16.70 3.34
CA PHE A 71 -4.48 17.96 3.91
C PHE A 71 -5.60 18.82 4.47
N TRP A 72 -6.75 18.86 3.81
CA TRP A 72 -7.91 19.63 4.26
C TRP A 72 -8.56 19.04 5.52
N LEU A 73 -8.61 17.72 5.63
CA LEU A 73 -9.21 17.03 6.80
C LEU A 73 -8.31 17.09 8.05
N ARG A 74 -6.99 17.07 7.84
CA ARG A 74 -6.02 16.97 8.94
C ARG A 74 -6.19 18.01 10.04
N PRO A 75 -6.40 19.31 9.76
CA PRO A 75 -6.59 20.34 10.80
C PRO A 75 -7.82 20.14 11.69
N LEU A 76 -8.82 19.37 11.24
CA LEU A 76 -10.06 19.14 12.00
C LEU A 76 -9.84 18.25 13.23
N ALA A 77 -8.98 17.22 13.09
CA ALA A 77 -8.62 16.30 14.16
C ALA A 77 -7.27 15.65 13.84
N PRO A 78 -6.14 16.35 14.01
CA PRO A 78 -4.84 15.94 13.47
C PRO A 78 -4.45 14.51 13.83
N PHE A 79 -4.53 14.15 15.09
CA PHE A 79 -4.18 12.80 15.57
C PHE A 79 -5.07 11.72 14.96
N ALA A 80 -6.39 11.89 15.02
CA ALA A 80 -7.33 10.88 14.54
C ALA A 80 -7.25 10.71 13.02
N VAL A 81 -7.12 11.82 12.28
CA VAL A 81 -6.97 11.80 10.82
C VAL A 81 -5.65 11.13 10.43
N ASP A 82 -4.54 11.45 11.08
CA ASP A 82 -3.24 10.83 10.81
C ASP A 82 -3.28 9.31 11.09
N VAL A 83 -3.93 8.86 12.17
CA VAL A 83 -4.12 7.42 12.47
C VAL A 83 -4.92 6.74 11.37
N VAL A 84 -6.06 7.31 10.99
CA VAL A 84 -6.97 6.71 9.98
C VAL A 84 -6.31 6.65 8.61
N LEU A 85 -5.68 7.76 8.17
CA LEU A 85 -5.01 7.81 6.88
C LEU A 85 -3.83 6.84 6.80
N LEU A 86 -3.03 6.76 7.87
CA LEU A 86 -1.92 5.82 7.92
C LEU A 86 -2.42 4.37 7.96
N TYR A 87 -3.46 4.05 8.75
CA TYR A 87 -4.06 2.72 8.78
C TYR A 87 -4.46 2.23 7.38
N PHE A 88 -5.15 3.07 6.60
CA PHE A 88 -5.54 2.69 5.23
C PHE A 88 -4.37 2.69 4.24
N ALA A 89 -3.28 3.39 4.52
CA ALA A 89 -2.09 3.39 3.68
C ALA A 89 -1.15 2.21 3.97
N LEU A 90 -1.16 1.68 5.20
CA LEU A 90 -0.36 0.51 5.58
C LEU A 90 -0.92 -0.77 4.91
N GLY A 91 -0.06 -1.76 4.79
CA GLY A 91 -0.41 -3.08 4.24
C GLY A 91 0.36 -4.20 4.93
N ALA A 92 0.78 -4.02 6.19
CA ALA A 92 1.61 -4.99 6.90
C ALA A 92 0.88 -6.31 7.16
N GLN A 93 -0.37 -6.25 7.61
CA GLN A 93 -1.17 -7.45 7.84
C GLN A 93 -1.45 -8.19 6.52
N SER A 94 -1.85 -7.48 5.47
CA SER A 94 -2.07 -8.07 4.14
C SER A 94 -0.80 -8.73 3.58
N LEU A 95 0.36 -8.11 3.78
CA LEU A 95 1.64 -8.68 3.38
C LEU A 95 1.94 -9.98 4.12
N CYS A 96 1.70 -10.04 5.44
CA CYS A 96 1.84 -11.25 6.23
C CYS A 96 0.91 -12.37 5.74
N GLU A 97 -0.34 -12.05 5.41
CA GLU A 97 -1.32 -12.99 4.88
C GLU A 97 -0.89 -13.57 3.53
N HIS A 98 -0.36 -12.74 2.62
CA HIS A 98 0.18 -13.19 1.34
C HIS A 98 1.42 -14.06 1.52
N ALA A 99 2.34 -13.69 2.42
CA ALA A 99 3.52 -14.48 2.74
C ALA A 99 3.14 -15.87 3.29
N GLU A 100 2.20 -15.93 4.23
CA GLU A 100 1.75 -17.19 4.81
C GLU A 100 0.96 -18.04 3.80
N ALA A 101 0.20 -17.42 2.90
CA ALA A 101 -0.49 -18.12 1.83
C ALA A 101 0.47 -18.86 0.87
N ILE A 102 1.71 -18.40 0.73
CA ILE A 102 2.76 -19.09 -0.03
C ILE A 102 3.49 -20.09 0.87
N ALA A 103 3.90 -19.67 2.06
CA ALA A 103 4.75 -20.45 2.95
C ALA A 103 4.05 -21.72 3.49
N ARG A 104 2.77 -21.63 3.78
CA ARG A 104 2.00 -22.75 4.34
C ARG A 104 1.93 -23.95 3.38
N PRO A 105 1.43 -23.83 2.14
CA PRO A 105 1.41 -24.97 1.21
C PRO A 105 2.82 -25.48 0.88
N LEU A 106 3.83 -24.59 0.85
CA LEU A 106 5.23 -24.99 0.62
C LEU A 106 5.74 -25.89 1.76
N ARG A 107 5.51 -25.51 3.02
CA ARG A 107 5.88 -26.34 4.20
C ARG A 107 5.15 -27.68 4.26
N GLU A 108 3.94 -27.74 3.72
CA GLU A 108 3.12 -28.94 3.68
C GLU A 108 3.40 -29.83 2.44
N GLY A 109 4.39 -29.48 1.61
CA GLY A 109 4.78 -30.21 0.40
C GLY A 109 3.77 -30.08 -0.76
N ARG A 110 2.80 -29.17 -0.66
CA ARG A 110 1.79 -28.91 -1.70
C ARG A 110 2.32 -27.94 -2.75
N LEU A 111 3.27 -28.43 -3.55
CA LEU A 111 4.09 -27.62 -4.46
C LEU A 111 3.25 -26.87 -5.50
N GLU A 112 2.24 -27.52 -6.08
CA GLU A 112 1.37 -26.89 -7.09
C GLU A 112 0.57 -25.72 -6.52
N GLU A 113 0.05 -25.87 -5.31
CA GLU A 113 -0.66 -24.78 -4.63
C GLU A 113 0.29 -23.63 -4.31
N ALA A 114 1.51 -23.92 -3.84
CA ALA A 114 2.53 -22.91 -3.57
C ALA A 114 2.94 -22.15 -4.84
N ARG A 115 3.08 -22.84 -6.01
CA ARG A 115 3.33 -22.21 -7.32
C ARG A 115 2.23 -21.26 -7.71
N GLN A 116 0.97 -21.68 -7.54
CA GLN A 116 -0.16 -20.83 -7.83
C GLN A 116 -0.20 -19.59 -6.93
N ARG A 117 0.07 -19.76 -5.63
CA ARG A 117 0.07 -18.64 -4.67
C ARG A 117 1.16 -17.63 -4.96
N VAL A 118 2.39 -18.09 -5.24
CA VAL A 118 3.47 -17.17 -5.58
C VAL A 118 3.22 -16.46 -6.91
N GLY A 119 2.56 -17.11 -7.87
CA GLY A 119 2.16 -16.51 -9.14
C GLY A 119 1.22 -15.31 -9.03
N TYR A 120 0.49 -15.16 -7.91
CA TYR A 120 -0.34 -13.97 -7.67
C TYR A 120 0.45 -12.74 -7.22
N VAL A 121 1.68 -12.91 -6.76
CA VAL A 121 2.50 -11.83 -6.19
C VAL A 121 3.77 -11.52 -6.98
N VAL A 122 4.07 -12.31 -8.03
CA VAL A 122 5.20 -12.07 -8.92
C VAL A 122 4.74 -11.98 -10.36
N SER A 123 5.42 -11.15 -11.16
CA SER A 123 5.09 -10.92 -12.59
C SER A 123 5.69 -11.95 -13.54
N ARG A 124 6.37 -12.99 -13.02
CA ARG A 124 7.08 -14.00 -13.81
C ARG A 124 6.36 -15.33 -13.84
N GLU A 125 6.68 -16.17 -14.82
CA GLU A 125 6.19 -17.54 -14.91
C GLU A 125 6.66 -18.37 -13.71
N THR A 126 5.72 -19.08 -13.07
CA THR A 126 5.96 -19.83 -11.82
C THR A 126 5.74 -21.34 -11.96
N SER A 127 5.22 -21.82 -13.10
CA SER A 127 4.84 -23.23 -13.29
C SER A 127 6.03 -24.20 -13.20
N GLY A 128 7.22 -23.75 -13.56
CA GLY A 128 8.46 -24.55 -13.52
C GLY A 128 9.29 -24.37 -12.25
N LEU A 129 8.84 -23.61 -11.26
CA LEU A 129 9.65 -23.39 -10.05
C LEU A 129 9.65 -24.64 -9.16
N ASP A 130 10.82 -25.02 -8.68
CA ASP A 130 10.98 -25.96 -7.60
C ASP A 130 10.73 -25.30 -6.23
N GLU A 131 10.83 -26.06 -5.16
CA GLU A 131 10.60 -25.58 -3.79
C GLU A 131 11.49 -24.37 -3.45
N SER A 132 12.77 -24.44 -3.81
CA SER A 132 13.75 -23.35 -3.60
C SER A 132 13.39 -22.11 -4.42
N GLY A 133 12.98 -22.29 -5.67
CA GLY A 133 12.56 -21.22 -6.57
C GLY A 133 11.32 -20.49 -6.05
N ILE A 134 10.33 -21.23 -5.51
CA ILE A 134 9.12 -20.65 -4.90
C ILE A 134 9.50 -19.88 -3.64
N ALA A 135 10.31 -20.47 -2.76
CA ALA A 135 10.74 -19.81 -1.52
C ALA A 135 11.47 -18.49 -1.83
N LYS A 136 12.42 -18.52 -2.80
CA LYS A 136 13.15 -17.33 -3.23
C LYS A 136 12.20 -16.26 -3.78
N ALA A 137 11.31 -16.63 -4.69
CA ALA A 137 10.33 -15.71 -5.28
C ALA A 137 9.41 -15.09 -4.22
N GLY A 138 8.95 -15.89 -3.25
CA GLY A 138 8.15 -15.41 -2.12
C GLY A 138 8.91 -14.41 -1.24
N VAL A 139 10.16 -14.69 -0.89
CA VAL A 139 11.01 -13.80 -0.10
C VAL A 139 11.27 -12.48 -0.84
N GLU A 140 11.65 -12.55 -2.13
CA GLU A 140 11.84 -11.36 -2.96
C GLU A 140 10.58 -10.47 -2.97
N SER A 141 9.42 -11.07 -3.21
CA SER A 141 8.14 -10.34 -3.22
C SER A 141 7.80 -9.72 -1.86
N VAL A 142 8.04 -10.44 -0.77
CA VAL A 142 7.79 -9.91 0.60
C VAL A 142 8.73 -8.75 0.93
N LEU A 143 10.00 -8.82 0.53
CA LEU A 143 10.96 -7.74 0.78
C LEU A 143 10.61 -6.49 -0.05
N GLU A 144 10.29 -6.65 -1.32
CA GLU A 144 9.90 -5.55 -2.21
C GLU A 144 8.62 -4.88 -1.73
N ASN A 145 7.55 -5.66 -1.56
CA ASN A 145 6.27 -5.13 -1.10
C ASN A 145 6.33 -4.63 0.35
N GLY A 146 7.21 -5.19 1.20
CA GLY A 146 7.44 -4.71 2.56
C GLY A 146 8.06 -3.32 2.57
N ASN A 147 9.01 -3.06 1.66
CA ASN A 147 9.53 -1.71 1.48
C ASN A 147 8.41 -0.73 1.13
N ASP A 148 7.55 -1.08 0.19
CA ASP A 148 6.52 -0.19 -0.32
C ASP A 148 5.31 -0.05 0.63
N ALA A 149 4.82 -1.17 1.14
CA ALA A 149 3.62 -1.16 1.98
C ALA A 149 3.87 -0.72 3.43
N ILE A 150 5.11 -0.76 3.90
CA ILE A 150 5.45 -0.46 5.31
C ILE A 150 6.46 0.68 5.39
N PHE A 151 7.71 0.45 4.94
CA PHE A 151 8.79 1.40 5.19
C PHE A 151 8.61 2.71 4.44
N GLY A 152 8.30 2.67 3.15
CA GLY A 152 8.03 3.87 2.35
C GLY A 152 6.82 4.63 2.87
N THR A 153 5.75 3.93 3.23
CA THR A 153 4.55 4.54 3.82
C THR A 153 4.86 5.24 5.15
N LEU A 154 5.60 4.59 6.06
CA LEU A 154 6.01 5.18 7.34
C LEU A 154 7.00 6.34 7.17
N PHE A 155 7.92 6.25 6.21
CA PHE A 155 8.86 7.32 5.90
C PHE A 155 8.11 8.60 5.48
N TRP A 156 7.20 8.50 4.52
CA TRP A 156 6.41 9.64 4.06
C TRP A 156 5.43 10.16 5.11
N PHE A 157 4.92 9.27 5.96
CA PHE A 157 4.17 9.66 7.14
C PHE A 157 5.02 10.49 8.10
N ALA A 158 6.24 10.08 8.39
CA ALA A 158 7.16 10.83 9.27
C ALA A 158 7.50 12.22 8.73
N LEU A 159 7.50 12.42 7.40
CA LEU A 159 7.80 13.71 6.78
C LEU A 159 6.57 14.63 6.70
N LEU A 160 5.40 14.10 6.35
CA LEU A 160 4.22 14.90 5.97
C LEU A 160 2.94 14.50 6.72
N GLY A 161 3.02 13.57 7.68
CA GLY A 161 1.85 13.01 8.37
C GLY A 161 1.00 12.11 7.49
N GLY A 162 -0.27 11.95 7.86
CA GLY A 162 -1.23 11.15 7.10
C GLY A 162 -1.32 11.50 5.61
N PRO A 163 -1.32 12.77 5.19
CA PRO A 163 -1.28 13.14 3.78
C PRO A 163 -0.06 12.61 3.02
N GLY A 164 1.11 12.54 3.67
CA GLY A 164 2.32 11.96 3.08
C GLY A 164 2.19 10.45 2.86
N ALA A 165 1.64 9.72 3.83
CA ALA A 165 1.36 8.30 3.69
C ALA A 165 0.38 8.03 2.53
N VAL A 166 -0.68 8.83 2.42
CA VAL A 166 -1.66 8.74 1.31
C VAL A 166 -0.99 9.04 -0.03
N LEU A 167 -0.22 10.12 -0.14
CA LEU A 167 0.51 10.47 -1.36
C LEU A 167 1.37 9.30 -1.84
N PHE A 168 2.22 8.78 -0.96
CA PHE A 168 3.10 7.67 -1.29
C PHE A 168 2.31 6.42 -1.70
N ARG A 169 1.31 6.04 -0.91
CA ARG A 169 0.52 4.83 -1.18
C ARG A 169 -0.23 4.89 -2.50
N LEU A 170 -0.85 6.02 -2.82
CA LEU A 170 -1.57 6.21 -4.08
C LEU A 170 -0.61 6.23 -5.28
N ALA A 171 0.54 6.91 -5.14
CA ALA A 171 1.57 6.94 -6.19
C ALA A 171 2.16 5.55 -6.47
N ASN A 172 2.36 4.73 -5.43
CA ASN A 172 2.89 3.37 -5.54
C ASN A 172 1.84 2.36 -6.06
N THR A 173 0.56 2.71 -6.08
CA THR A 173 -0.53 1.85 -6.58
C THR A 173 -0.73 1.98 -8.08
N LEU A 174 -0.20 3.05 -8.71
CA LEU A 174 -0.29 3.33 -10.16
C LEU A 174 0.89 2.77 -10.93
#